data_2901c19fffd9d72158dae3deac0d404a
#
_entry.id   2901c19fffd9d72158dae3deac0d404a
#
_cell.length_a   1.000
_cell.length_b   1.000
_cell.length_c   1.000
_cell.angle_alpha   90.00
_cell.angle_beta   90.00
_cell.angle_gamma   90.00
#
_symmetry.space_group_name_H-M   'P 1'
#
loop_
_entity.id
_entity.type
_entity.pdbx_description
1 polymer ?
#
loop_
_entity_poly.entity_id
_entity_poly.type
_entity_poly.pdbx_seq_one_letter_code
_entity_poly.pdbx_strand_id
1 'polypeptide(L)'
;MSFKDLGLSDYTIQAIEDLGYKEPTTVQKDVIPSILAGKDIFTIAPSACGKTCSYIFPLVDIISKREGQNILIISADNKGSVNISDKLSIFNRYHEETAEDENEANVIIGSPDLLVENLSEEKIDLSNINILIVDDINLIKKNRQLKNLDKILEILPADKQNIVFTTRRSKETQDTLDKILKTPAEIKIDKNKESEVAEVQQNEPTLPSSPKKEHKTSKENKYKEIPNIDKKALELSKKHKVFGHRPPAFLLADCKLLDEAK
;
A
#
# COMPACT_ATOMS: atom_id res chain seq x y z
N MET A 1 -20.58 6.55 13.28
CA MET A 1 -19.25 7.15 13.07
C MET A 1 -18.97 7.02 11.58
N SER A 2 -18.87 8.13 10.88
CA SER A 2 -18.60 8.20 9.43
C SER A 2 -17.10 8.40 9.18
N PHE A 3 -16.66 8.35 7.94
CA PHE A 3 -15.27 8.70 7.57
C PHE A 3 -14.91 10.14 7.95
N LYS A 4 -15.90 11.07 7.93
CA LYS A 4 -15.71 12.48 8.33
C LYS A 4 -15.32 12.65 9.80
N ASP A 5 -15.71 11.67 10.64
CA ASP A 5 -15.40 11.69 12.07
C ASP A 5 -13.99 11.17 12.40
N LEU A 6 -13.24 10.63 11.40
CA LEU A 6 -11.95 9.96 11.59
C LEU A 6 -10.73 10.89 11.47
N GLY A 7 -10.94 12.16 11.11
CA GLY A 7 -9.87 13.16 10.99
C GLY A 7 -9.16 13.18 9.63
N LEU A 8 -9.71 12.52 8.62
CA LEU A 8 -9.24 12.56 7.24
C LEU A 8 -9.55 13.92 6.60
N SER A 9 -8.77 14.30 5.57
CA SER A 9 -9.04 15.52 4.77
C SER A 9 -10.29 15.37 3.91
N ASP A 10 -10.85 16.50 3.49
CA ASP A 10 -12.00 16.52 2.59
C ASP A 10 -11.71 15.84 1.25
N TYR A 11 -10.49 15.96 0.72
CA TYR A 11 -10.05 15.30 -0.51
C TYR A 11 -10.04 13.78 -0.39
N THR A 12 -9.48 13.25 0.71
CA THR A 12 -9.51 11.80 0.99
C THR A 12 -10.93 11.31 1.21
N ILE A 13 -11.77 12.08 1.90
CA ILE A 13 -13.20 11.76 2.09
C ILE A 13 -13.92 11.71 0.75
N GLN A 14 -13.70 12.69 -0.13
CA GLN A 14 -14.29 12.69 -1.46
C GLN A 14 -13.85 11.46 -2.27
N ALA A 15 -12.55 11.11 -2.26
CA ALA A 15 -12.05 9.91 -2.91
C ALA A 15 -12.73 8.64 -2.38
N ILE A 16 -12.92 8.53 -1.08
CA ILE A 16 -13.60 7.41 -0.42
C ILE A 16 -15.06 7.31 -0.89
N GLU A 17 -15.79 8.44 -0.92
CA GLU A 17 -17.19 8.50 -1.35
C GLU A 17 -17.33 8.15 -2.85
N ASP A 18 -16.48 8.71 -3.73
CA ASP A 18 -16.50 8.49 -5.19
C ASP A 18 -16.16 7.03 -5.55
N LEU A 19 -15.29 6.39 -4.76
CA LEU A 19 -14.94 4.97 -4.91
C LEU A 19 -15.96 4.03 -4.26
N GLY A 20 -17.07 4.55 -3.73
CA GLY A 20 -18.21 3.77 -3.26
C GLY A 20 -18.08 3.21 -1.85
N TYR A 21 -17.11 3.65 -1.05
CA TYR A 21 -17.02 3.28 0.37
C TYR A 21 -18.07 4.09 1.16
N LYS A 22 -19.02 3.39 1.79
CA LYS A 22 -20.14 4.05 2.48
C LYS A 22 -19.84 4.33 3.94
N GLU A 23 -19.35 3.33 4.66
CA GLU A 23 -19.09 3.41 6.10
C GLU A 23 -17.74 2.78 6.44
N PRO A 24 -17.01 3.34 7.42
CA PRO A 24 -15.76 2.75 7.87
C PRO A 24 -16.00 1.42 8.61
N THR A 25 -15.17 0.43 8.31
CA THR A 25 -15.14 -0.83 9.06
C THR A 25 -14.68 -0.60 10.50
N THR A 26 -14.88 -1.58 11.38
CA THR A 26 -14.42 -1.49 12.77
C THR A 26 -12.93 -1.23 12.86
N VAL A 27 -12.10 -1.93 12.05
CA VAL A 27 -10.65 -1.71 12.04
C VAL A 27 -10.29 -0.30 11.57
N GLN A 28 -11.00 0.25 10.59
CA GLN A 28 -10.75 1.61 10.08
C GLN A 28 -11.09 2.68 11.13
N LYS A 29 -12.16 2.50 11.88
CA LYS A 29 -12.57 3.42 12.97
C LYS A 29 -11.51 3.58 14.05
N ASP A 30 -10.80 2.51 14.38
CA ASP A 30 -9.79 2.51 15.45
C ASP A 30 -8.38 2.86 14.93
N VAL A 31 -8.02 2.38 13.74
CA VAL A 31 -6.67 2.51 13.18
C VAL A 31 -6.43 3.90 12.60
N ILE A 32 -7.37 4.43 11.79
CA ILE A 32 -7.17 5.71 11.07
C ILE A 32 -6.81 6.87 12.02
N PRO A 33 -7.59 7.14 13.09
CA PRO A 33 -7.25 8.23 14.01
C PRO A 33 -5.92 8.02 14.72
N SER A 34 -5.58 6.77 15.02
CA SER A 34 -4.34 6.42 15.69
C SER A 34 -3.11 6.65 14.80
N ILE A 35 -3.20 6.35 13.49
CA ILE A 35 -2.15 6.67 12.51
C ILE A 35 -1.95 8.18 12.39
N LEU A 36 -3.04 8.92 12.21
CA LEU A 36 -3.00 10.39 12.09
C LEU A 36 -2.40 11.07 13.33
N ALA A 37 -2.60 10.46 14.51
CA ALA A 37 -2.01 10.92 15.78
C ALA A 37 -0.53 10.52 15.95
N GLY A 38 0.10 9.85 14.98
CA GLY A 38 1.51 9.45 15.05
C GLY A 38 1.81 8.32 16.02
N LYS A 39 0.83 7.52 16.45
CA LYS A 39 1.01 6.44 17.43
C LYS A 39 1.58 5.18 16.78
N ASP A 40 2.40 4.44 17.53
CA ASP A 40 2.72 3.07 17.21
C ASP A 40 1.50 2.17 17.42
N ILE A 41 1.22 1.29 16.44
CA ILE A 41 -0.01 0.50 16.41
C ILE A 41 0.30 -0.98 16.15
N PHE A 42 -0.33 -1.84 16.93
CA PHE A 42 -0.39 -3.27 16.68
C PHE A 42 -1.83 -3.73 16.50
N THR A 43 -2.20 -4.07 15.28
CA THR A 43 -3.57 -4.46 14.93
C THR A 43 -3.68 -5.96 14.70
N ILE A 44 -4.57 -6.61 15.45
CA ILE A 44 -4.95 -8.01 15.27
C ILE A 44 -6.36 -8.02 14.70
N ALA A 45 -6.49 -8.37 13.43
CA ALA A 45 -7.77 -8.33 12.73
C ALA A 45 -7.86 -9.43 11.65
N PRO A 46 -9.05 -10.00 11.40
CA PRO A 46 -9.23 -11.05 10.41
C PRO A 46 -8.85 -10.59 8.99
N SER A 47 -8.75 -11.54 8.05
CA SER A 47 -8.57 -11.19 6.64
C SER A 47 -9.82 -10.53 6.08
N ALA A 48 -9.65 -9.67 5.07
CA ALA A 48 -10.74 -8.97 4.37
C ALA A 48 -11.60 -8.01 5.24
N CYS A 49 -11.10 -7.53 6.38
CA CYS A 49 -11.79 -6.57 7.25
C CYS A 49 -11.45 -5.10 6.97
N GLY A 50 -10.77 -4.80 5.85
CA GLY A 50 -10.41 -3.43 5.49
C GLY A 50 -9.06 -2.94 6.04
N LYS A 51 -8.14 -3.83 6.48
CA LYS A 51 -6.81 -3.46 7.00
C LYS A 51 -6.03 -2.56 6.05
N THR A 52 -5.93 -2.94 4.78
CA THR A 52 -5.14 -2.19 3.80
C THR A 52 -5.63 -0.75 3.65
N CYS A 53 -6.93 -0.54 3.52
CA CYS A 53 -7.51 0.81 3.46
C CYS A 53 -7.38 1.57 4.78
N SER A 54 -7.30 0.89 5.94
CA SER A 54 -7.13 1.56 7.23
C SER A 54 -5.81 2.30 7.39
N TYR A 55 -4.77 1.93 6.62
CA TYR A 55 -3.52 2.69 6.59
C TYR A 55 -3.36 3.51 5.30
N ILE A 56 -3.91 3.08 4.17
CA ILE A 56 -3.82 3.87 2.92
C ILE A 56 -4.50 5.23 3.07
N PHE A 57 -5.71 5.30 3.59
CA PHE A 57 -6.43 6.56 3.73
C PHE A 57 -5.65 7.62 4.54
N PRO A 58 -5.19 7.35 5.77
CA PRO A 58 -4.40 8.32 6.50
C PRO A 58 -3.01 8.56 5.89
N LEU A 59 -2.41 7.58 5.18
CA LEU A 59 -1.13 7.80 4.50
C LEU A 59 -1.23 8.84 3.39
N VAL A 60 -2.27 8.77 2.57
CA VAL A 60 -2.50 9.78 1.51
C VAL A 60 -2.57 11.18 2.09
N ASP A 61 -3.27 11.36 3.22
CA ASP A 61 -3.32 12.62 3.94
C ASP A 61 -1.97 13.06 4.50
N ILE A 62 -1.17 12.12 5.02
CA ILE A 62 0.16 12.40 5.55
C ILE A 62 1.10 12.83 4.41
N ILE A 63 1.06 12.13 3.28
CA ILE A 63 1.85 12.43 2.09
C ILE A 63 1.54 13.83 1.57
N SER A 64 0.25 14.18 1.49
CA SER A 64 -0.18 15.48 0.96
C SER A 64 0.09 16.66 1.88
N LYS A 65 0.14 16.46 3.21
CA LYS A 65 0.25 17.54 4.20
C LYS A 65 1.65 17.75 4.77
N ARG A 66 2.54 16.76 4.63
CA ARG A 66 3.86 16.77 5.28
C ARG A 66 4.95 16.51 4.25
N GLU A 67 5.82 17.50 4.08
CA GLU A 67 7.01 17.36 3.25
C GLU A 67 8.02 16.38 3.83
N GLY A 68 8.82 15.76 2.96
CA GLY A 68 9.96 14.92 3.35
C GLY A 68 9.59 13.62 4.06
N GLN A 69 8.39 13.09 3.87
CA GLN A 69 8.01 11.81 4.46
C GLN A 69 8.61 10.64 3.67
N ASN A 70 9.37 9.79 4.38
CA ASN A 70 9.89 8.54 3.86
C ASN A 70 9.13 7.37 4.50
N ILE A 71 8.38 6.64 3.70
CA ILE A 71 7.46 5.60 4.14
C ILE A 71 7.90 4.26 3.59
N LEU A 72 8.02 3.26 4.45
CA LEU A 72 8.28 1.88 4.06
C LEU A 72 7.06 1.01 4.34
N ILE A 73 6.53 0.38 3.30
CA ILE A 73 5.43 -0.59 3.42
C ILE A 73 5.96 -1.98 3.06
N ILE A 74 5.94 -2.89 4.03
CA ILE A 74 6.38 -4.26 3.86
C ILE A 74 5.16 -5.16 3.69
N SER A 75 5.01 -5.72 2.49
CA SER A 75 4.00 -6.72 2.17
C SER A 75 4.58 -8.14 2.24
N ALA A 76 3.72 -9.14 2.24
CA ALA A 76 4.17 -10.53 2.31
C ALA A 76 4.70 -11.09 0.97
N ASP A 77 4.32 -10.48 -0.16
CA ASP A 77 4.71 -10.90 -1.51
C ASP A 77 4.52 -9.75 -2.53
N ASN A 78 4.99 -9.99 -3.76
CA ASN A 78 4.90 -8.99 -4.84
C ASN A 78 3.45 -8.66 -5.22
N LYS A 79 2.52 -9.62 -5.13
CA LYS A 79 1.11 -9.37 -5.43
C LYS A 79 0.50 -8.39 -4.42
N GLY A 80 0.83 -8.57 -3.14
CA GLY A 80 0.47 -7.62 -2.07
C GLY A 80 1.06 -6.24 -2.33
N SER A 81 2.33 -6.16 -2.72
CA SER A 81 3.00 -4.89 -3.04
C SER A 81 2.30 -4.14 -4.18
N VAL A 82 1.97 -4.83 -5.27
CA VAL A 82 1.25 -4.24 -6.42
C VAL A 82 -0.14 -3.74 -5.99
N ASN A 83 -0.91 -4.54 -5.26
CA ASN A 83 -2.25 -4.13 -4.79
C ASN A 83 -2.18 -2.87 -3.91
N ILE A 84 -1.20 -2.79 -3.00
CA ILE A 84 -0.99 -1.61 -2.13
C ILE A 84 -0.63 -0.39 -2.99
N SER A 85 0.29 -0.55 -3.94
CA SER A 85 0.71 0.52 -4.85
C SER A 85 -0.44 1.06 -5.68
N ASP A 86 -1.25 0.18 -6.28
CA ASP A 86 -2.40 0.55 -7.10
C ASP A 86 -3.43 1.34 -6.27
N LYS A 87 -3.76 0.85 -5.06
CA LYS A 87 -4.67 1.55 -4.16
C LYS A 87 -4.13 2.93 -3.76
N LEU A 88 -2.86 3.00 -3.36
CA LEU A 88 -2.24 4.27 -2.99
C LEU A 88 -2.30 5.28 -4.14
N SER A 89 -1.97 4.86 -5.36
CA SER A 89 -2.01 5.70 -6.57
C SER A 89 -3.41 6.19 -6.90
N ILE A 90 -4.45 5.36 -6.70
CA ILE A 90 -5.84 5.76 -6.94
C ILE A 90 -6.25 6.90 -6.00
N PHE A 91 -5.95 6.77 -4.70
CA PHE A 91 -6.32 7.79 -3.71
C PHE A 91 -5.45 9.05 -3.82
N ASN A 92 -4.16 8.91 -4.15
CA ASN A 92 -3.24 10.04 -4.26
C ASN A 92 -3.65 11.01 -5.39
N ARG A 93 -4.24 10.51 -6.48
CA ARG A 93 -4.72 11.37 -7.60
C ARG A 93 -5.69 12.47 -7.18
N TYR A 94 -6.50 12.23 -6.16
CA TYR A 94 -7.44 13.25 -5.63
C TYR A 94 -6.73 14.40 -4.92
N HIS A 95 -5.50 14.20 -4.48
CA HIS A 95 -4.68 15.24 -3.87
C HIS A 95 -3.79 15.97 -4.88
N GLU A 96 -3.37 15.30 -5.96
CA GLU A 96 -2.51 15.89 -7.00
C GLU A 96 -3.21 17.02 -7.79
N GLU A 97 -4.52 16.93 -7.96
CA GLU A 97 -5.30 18.00 -8.65
C GLU A 97 -5.32 19.31 -7.88
N THR A 98 -4.94 19.32 -6.61
CA THR A 98 -5.04 20.44 -5.69
C THR A 98 -3.72 20.90 -5.09
N ALA A 99 -2.62 20.13 -5.28
CA ALA A 99 -1.32 20.47 -4.74
C ALA A 99 -0.62 21.51 -5.63
N GLU A 100 -0.46 22.73 -5.09
CA GLU A 100 0.37 23.79 -5.71
C GLU A 100 1.88 23.52 -5.52
N ASP A 101 2.26 22.65 -4.58
CA ASP A 101 3.64 22.32 -4.24
C ASP A 101 3.97 20.84 -4.51
N GLU A 102 5.14 20.57 -5.10
CA GLU A 102 5.70 19.23 -5.31
C GLU A 102 6.14 18.64 -3.94
N ASN A 103 5.20 18.08 -3.18
CA ASN A 103 5.52 17.34 -1.95
C ASN A 103 6.19 16.02 -2.30
N GLU A 104 7.52 15.97 -2.19
CA GLU A 104 8.32 14.79 -2.44
C GLU A 104 8.25 13.82 -1.24
N ALA A 105 7.16 13.07 -1.13
CA ALA A 105 7.13 11.93 -0.23
C ALA A 105 7.73 10.70 -0.94
N ASN A 106 8.66 10.03 -0.27
CA ASN A 106 9.27 8.81 -0.79
C ASN A 106 8.55 7.59 -0.18
N VAL A 107 7.82 6.84 -1.00
CA VAL A 107 7.11 5.62 -0.58
C VAL A 107 7.77 4.40 -1.21
N ILE A 108 8.36 3.55 -0.37
CA ILE A 108 8.97 2.28 -0.77
C ILE A 108 8.04 1.15 -0.37
N ILE A 109 7.66 0.30 -1.33
CA ILE A 109 6.77 -0.84 -1.11
C ILE A 109 7.45 -2.11 -1.62
N GLY A 110 7.51 -3.15 -0.79
CA GLY A 110 8.14 -4.40 -1.22
C GLY A 110 7.93 -5.55 -0.25
N SER A 111 8.24 -6.77 -0.72
CA SER A 111 8.40 -7.92 0.15
C SER A 111 9.79 -7.91 0.80
N PRO A 112 9.98 -8.58 1.96
CA PRO A 112 11.29 -8.60 2.61
C PRO A 112 12.44 -9.10 1.72
N ASP A 113 12.17 -10.08 0.86
CA ASP A 113 13.19 -10.63 -0.05
C ASP A 113 13.62 -9.59 -1.10
N LEU A 114 12.65 -8.94 -1.74
CA LEU A 114 12.90 -7.89 -2.74
C LEU A 114 13.62 -6.67 -2.13
N LEU A 115 13.22 -6.28 -0.91
CA LEU A 115 13.85 -5.15 -0.23
C LEU A 115 15.30 -5.44 0.14
N VAL A 116 15.63 -6.65 0.61
CA VAL A 116 17.01 -7.06 0.91
C VAL A 116 17.86 -7.13 -0.38
N GLU A 117 17.30 -7.62 -1.47
CA GLU A 117 17.96 -7.63 -2.78
C GLU A 117 18.30 -6.21 -3.22
N ASN A 118 17.31 -5.29 -3.23
CA ASN A 118 17.51 -3.89 -3.61
C ASN A 118 18.49 -3.13 -2.68
N LEU A 119 18.51 -3.48 -1.38
CA LEU A 119 19.50 -2.94 -0.45
C LEU A 119 20.91 -3.42 -0.78
N SER A 120 21.08 -4.71 -1.10
CA SER A 120 22.40 -5.28 -1.46
C SER A 120 22.94 -4.73 -2.77
N GLU A 121 22.08 -4.26 -3.67
CA GLU A 121 22.42 -3.62 -4.93
C GLU A 121 22.50 -2.08 -4.84
N GLU A 122 22.39 -1.51 -3.62
CA GLU A 122 22.41 -0.06 -3.36
C GLU A 122 21.35 0.74 -4.15
N LYS A 123 20.23 0.09 -4.49
CA LYS A 123 19.13 0.72 -5.24
C LYS A 123 18.17 1.52 -4.36
N ILE A 124 18.12 1.20 -3.08
CA ILE A 124 17.26 1.87 -2.09
C ILE A 124 18.05 2.23 -0.84
N ASP A 125 17.67 3.33 -0.19
CA ASP A 125 18.16 3.75 1.11
C ASP A 125 17.00 3.77 2.11
N LEU A 126 17.15 3.06 3.22
CA LEU A 126 16.16 2.96 4.29
C LEU A 126 16.56 3.73 5.57
N SER A 127 17.68 4.49 5.52
CA SER A 127 18.24 5.17 6.69
C SER A 127 17.35 6.31 7.23
N ASN A 128 16.44 6.84 6.41
CA ASN A 128 15.62 8.00 6.73
C ASN A 128 14.12 7.70 6.78
N ILE A 129 13.73 6.44 7.01
CA ILE A 129 12.31 6.06 7.10
C ILE A 129 11.65 6.67 8.36
N ASN A 130 10.55 7.40 8.15
CA ASN A 130 9.75 8.01 9.22
C ASN A 130 8.55 7.15 9.62
N ILE A 131 7.99 6.36 8.69
CA ILE A 131 6.84 5.50 8.93
C ILE A 131 7.13 4.10 8.38
N LEU A 132 7.02 3.09 9.24
CA LEU A 132 7.09 1.68 8.89
C LEU A 132 5.71 1.05 8.98
N ILE A 133 5.28 0.39 7.90
CA ILE A 133 4.06 -0.42 7.88
C ILE A 133 4.41 -1.87 7.53
N VAL A 134 3.94 -2.81 8.35
CA VAL A 134 4.00 -4.24 8.07
C VAL A 134 2.57 -4.75 7.88
N ASP A 135 2.19 -5.06 6.63
CA ASP A 135 0.79 -5.33 6.25
C ASP A 135 0.24 -6.64 6.84
N ASP A 136 1.01 -7.73 6.87
CA ASP A 136 0.66 -8.95 7.63
C ASP A 136 1.91 -9.77 7.99
N ILE A 137 2.36 -9.66 9.23
CA ILE A 137 3.57 -10.37 9.69
C ILE A 137 3.40 -11.90 9.67
N ASN A 138 2.18 -12.44 9.82
CA ASN A 138 1.96 -13.88 9.72
C ASN A 138 2.07 -14.41 8.29
N LEU A 139 1.71 -13.63 7.29
CA LEU A 139 1.94 -13.99 5.89
C LEU A 139 3.43 -13.93 5.55
N ILE A 140 4.16 -12.92 6.02
CA ILE A 140 5.62 -12.83 5.89
C ILE A 140 6.29 -14.06 6.51
N LYS A 141 5.86 -14.47 7.71
CA LYS A 141 6.31 -15.71 8.36
C LYS A 141 6.01 -16.94 7.50
N LYS A 142 4.77 -17.07 7.01
CA LYS A 142 4.33 -18.18 6.17
C LYS A 142 5.20 -18.33 4.92
N ASN A 143 5.62 -17.18 4.35
CA ASN A 143 6.52 -17.11 3.20
C ASN A 143 8.00 -17.29 3.58
N ARG A 144 8.32 -17.60 4.85
CA ARG A 144 9.68 -17.83 5.38
C ARG A 144 10.62 -16.62 5.30
N GLN A 145 10.07 -15.41 5.26
CA GLN A 145 10.82 -14.16 5.05
C GLN A 145 11.13 -13.40 6.35
N LEU A 146 10.87 -13.95 7.55
CA LEU A 146 11.14 -13.27 8.83
C LEU A 146 12.61 -12.88 8.99
N LYS A 147 13.55 -13.73 8.55
CA LYS A 147 14.99 -13.41 8.62
C LYS A 147 15.37 -12.18 7.78
N ASN A 148 14.74 -12.02 6.62
CA ASN A 148 14.98 -10.87 5.77
C ASN A 148 14.26 -9.63 6.32
N LEU A 149 13.09 -9.79 6.93
CA LEU A 149 12.46 -8.72 7.71
C LEU A 149 13.36 -8.25 8.85
N ASP A 150 13.95 -9.16 9.63
CA ASP A 150 14.86 -8.81 10.73
C ASP A 150 16.09 -8.01 10.23
N LYS A 151 16.68 -8.38 9.08
CA LYS A 151 17.79 -7.61 8.48
C LYS A 151 17.37 -6.18 8.09
N ILE A 152 16.15 -6.01 7.57
CA ILE A 152 15.62 -4.69 7.24
C ILE A 152 15.46 -3.86 8.52
N LEU A 153 14.90 -4.45 9.59
CA LEU A 153 14.69 -3.76 10.85
C LEU A 153 15.97 -3.27 11.51
N GLU A 154 17.10 -3.95 11.30
CA GLU A 154 18.42 -3.56 11.82
C GLU A 154 18.96 -2.26 11.17
N ILE A 155 18.52 -1.94 9.96
CA ILE A 155 18.96 -0.77 9.20
C ILE A 155 18.07 0.45 9.47
N LEU A 156 16.81 0.20 9.86
CA LEU A 156 15.82 1.27 10.02
C LEU A 156 16.14 2.17 11.21
N PRO A 157 15.79 3.49 11.13
CA PRO A 157 15.92 4.41 12.26
C PRO A 157 15.15 3.93 13.49
N ALA A 158 15.66 4.27 14.67
CA ALA A 158 14.98 3.95 15.93
C ALA A 158 13.73 4.83 16.15
N ASP A 159 13.79 6.08 15.69
CA ASP A 159 12.71 7.07 15.80
C ASP A 159 11.87 7.08 14.53
N LYS A 160 10.80 6.32 14.53
CA LYS A 160 9.82 6.23 13.45
C LYS A 160 8.48 5.74 14.00
N GLN A 161 7.40 6.06 13.32
CA GLN A 161 6.09 5.47 13.60
C GLN A 161 6.04 4.03 13.09
N ASN A 162 5.58 3.09 13.92
CA ASN A 162 5.49 1.68 13.57
C ASN A 162 4.02 1.23 13.54
N ILE A 163 3.60 0.67 12.42
CA ILE A 163 2.23 0.21 12.18
C ILE A 163 2.29 -1.25 11.73
N VAL A 164 1.86 -2.17 12.58
CA VAL A 164 1.94 -3.61 12.30
C VAL A 164 0.57 -4.25 12.32
N PHE A 165 0.28 -4.97 11.27
CA PHE A 165 -0.94 -5.77 11.16
C PHE A 165 -0.64 -7.26 11.24
N THR A 166 -1.60 -8.00 11.80
CA THR A 166 -1.57 -9.45 11.84
C THR A 166 -2.99 -10.02 11.85
N THR A 167 -3.14 -11.26 11.40
CA THR A 167 -4.40 -11.99 11.52
C THR A 167 -4.58 -12.66 12.88
N ARG A 168 -3.47 -12.95 13.59
CA ARG A 168 -3.45 -13.58 14.92
C ARG A 168 -2.10 -13.37 15.59
N ARG A 169 -2.05 -13.46 16.91
CA ARG A 169 -0.77 -13.58 17.63
C ARG A 169 -0.12 -14.93 17.35
N SER A 170 1.19 -14.93 17.19
CA SER A 170 2.01 -16.12 17.02
C SER A 170 3.28 -15.98 17.87
N LYS A 171 3.66 -17.04 18.59
CA LYS A 171 4.90 -17.06 19.37
C LYS A 171 6.13 -16.82 18.49
N GLU A 172 6.11 -17.36 17.28
CA GLU A 172 7.24 -17.28 16.36
C GLU A 172 7.44 -15.89 15.74
N THR A 173 6.44 -15.02 15.80
CA THR A 173 6.54 -13.62 15.37
C THR A 173 6.77 -12.66 16.53
N GLN A 174 6.73 -13.15 17.77
CA GLN A 174 6.81 -12.28 18.95
C GLN A 174 8.17 -11.58 19.04
N ASP A 175 9.27 -12.30 18.83
CA ASP A 175 10.62 -11.71 18.87
C ASP A 175 10.80 -10.59 17.85
N THR A 176 10.25 -10.75 16.63
CA THR A 176 10.27 -9.71 15.59
C THR A 176 9.36 -8.54 15.96
N LEU A 177 8.18 -8.82 16.55
CA LEU A 177 7.27 -7.77 17.02
C LEU A 177 7.91 -6.92 18.15
N ASP A 178 8.62 -7.54 19.08
CA ASP A 178 9.29 -6.86 20.18
C ASP A 178 10.44 -5.94 19.70
N LYS A 179 11.04 -6.24 18.55
CA LYS A 179 12.01 -5.36 17.87
C LYS A 179 11.36 -4.12 17.26
N ILE A 180 10.14 -4.28 16.72
CA ILE A 180 9.42 -3.19 16.03
C ILE A 180 8.70 -2.29 17.03
N LEU A 181 8.03 -2.89 18.01
CA LEU A 181 7.04 -2.24 18.86
C LEU A 181 7.48 -2.24 20.32
N LYS A 182 7.67 -1.06 20.89
CA LYS A 182 8.00 -0.92 22.32
C LYS A 182 6.74 -0.82 23.20
N THR A 183 5.86 0.13 22.89
CA THR A 183 4.61 0.39 23.65
C THR A 183 3.47 0.74 22.68
N PRO A 184 3.04 -0.21 21.80
CA PRO A 184 2.04 0.10 20.81
C PRO A 184 0.64 0.22 21.40
N ALA A 185 -0.21 1.01 20.74
CA ALA A 185 -1.65 0.90 20.91
C ALA A 185 -2.11 -0.43 20.28
N GLU A 186 -2.58 -1.35 21.12
CA GLU A 186 -3.06 -2.64 20.65
C GLU A 186 -4.54 -2.56 20.27
N ILE A 187 -4.85 -2.88 19.01
CA ILE A 187 -6.21 -2.91 18.47
C ILE A 187 -6.57 -4.36 18.13
N LYS A 188 -7.62 -4.88 18.75
CA LYS A 188 -8.14 -6.23 18.49
C LYS A 188 -9.53 -6.16 17.92
N ILE A 189 -9.72 -6.80 16.78
CA ILE A 189 -11.01 -6.92 16.12
C ILE A 189 -11.47 -8.36 16.15
N ASP A 190 -12.63 -8.61 16.78
CA ASP A 190 -13.23 -9.93 16.86
C ASP A 190 -14.06 -10.25 15.61
N LYS A 191 -13.95 -11.48 15.11
CA LYS A 191 -14.66 -11.95 13.91
C LYS A 191 -16.19 -11.77 13.98
N ASN A 192 -16.77 -11.81 15.18
CA ASN A 192 -18.23 -11.79 15.37
C ASN A 192 -18.86 -10.38 15.23
N LYS A 193 -18.04 -9.31 15.19
CA LYS A 193 -18.54 -7.93 15.02
C LYS A 193 -18.50 -7.43 13.57
N GLU A 194 -17.89 -8.18 12.66
CA GLU A 194 -17.66 -7.73 11.27
C GLU A 194 -18.59 -8.36 10.24
N SER A 195 -19.35 -9.41 10.60
CA SER A 195 -20.22 -10.12 9.65
C SER A 195 -21.35 -9.26 9.05
N GLU A 196 -21.70 -8.14 9.67
CA GLU A 196 -22.76 -7.24 9.16
C GLU A 196 -22.24 -6.17 8.16
N VAL A 197 -20.93 -5.82 8.20
CA VAL A 197 -20.36 -4.75 7.37
C VAL A 197 -19.55 -5.30 6.18
N ALA A 198 -19.02 -6.52 6.29
CA ALA A 198 -18.17 -7.13 5.26
C ALA A 198 -18.95 -7.55 4.00
N GLU A 199 -20.25 -7.85 4.09
CA GLU A 199 -21.06 -8.21 2.92
C GLU A 199 -21.28 -7.04 1.95
N VAL A 200 -21.13 -5.79 2.41
CA VAL A 200 -21.33 -4.60 1.56
C VAL A 200 -20.06 -4.21 0.81
N GLN A 201 -18.88 -4.65 1.26
CA GLN A 201 -17.58 -4.25 0.68
C GLN A 201 -16.94 -5.30 -0.26
N GLN A 202 -17.56 -6.48 -0.44
CA GLN A 202 -17.08 -7.51 -1.38
C GLN A 202 -17.27 -7.15 -2.86
N ASN A 203 -18.02 -6.09 -3.15
CA ASN A 203 -18.04 -5.47 -4.46
C ASN A 203 -16.99 -4.34 -4.52
N GLU A 204 -15.70 -4.68 -4.55
CA GLU A 204 -14.68 -3.72 -4.97
C GLU A 204 -15.08 -3.20 -6.37
N PRO A 205 -15.20 -1.88 -6.56
CA PRO A 205 -15.50 -1.34 -7.87
C PRO A 205 -14.38 -1.73 -8.82
N THR A 206 -14.68 -2.64 -9.75
CA THR A 206 -13.85 -2.82 -10.93
C THR A 206 -13.79 -1.49 -11.64
N LEU A 207 -12.58 -0.97 -11.89
CA LEU A 207 -12.32 0.25 -12.65
C LEU A 207 -13.29 0.34 -13.84
N PRO A 208 -13.98 1.47 -14.06
CA PRO A 208 -14.78 1.66 -15.25
C PRO A 208 -13.86 1.58 -16.47
N SER A 209 -14.03 0.53 -17.25
CA SER A 209 -13.45 0.43 -18.59
C SER A 209 -13.97 1.62 -19.39
N SER A 210 -13.06 2.36 -20.02
CA SER A 210 -13.33 3.47 -20.94
C SER A 210 -14.49 3.17 -21.90
N PRO A 211 -15.31 4.18 -22.31
CA PRO A 211 -16.52 3.97 -23.10
C PRO A 211 -16.22 3.31 -24.44
N LYS A 212 -16.82 2.14 -24.64
CA LYS A 212 -16.83 1.45 -25.92
C LYS A 212 -17.64 2.29 -26.93
N LYS A 213 -16.97 2.82 -27.94
CA LYS A 213 -17.64 3.23 -29.17
C LYS A 213 -18.08 1.97 -29.90
N GLU A 214 -19.39 1.78 -30.05
CA GLU A 214 -19.98 0.78 -30.90
C GLU A 214 -19.60 1.03 -32.36
N HIS A 215 -18.97 0.05 -33.01
CA HIS A 215 -19.04 -0.13 -34.44
C HIS A 215 -19.31 -1.60 -34.75
N LYS A 216 -20.35 -1.81 -35.57
CA LYS A 216 -20.91 -3.07 -36.03
C LYS A 216 -19.99 -3.80 -37.02
N THR A 217 -19.98 -5.13 -36.86
CA THR A 217 -19.87 -6.22 -37.84
C THR A 217 -18.68 -6.28 -38.80
N SER A 218 -17.86 -7.31 -38.76
CA SER A 218 -17.91 -8.53 -39.55
C SER A 218 -16.62 -9.37 -39.39
N LYS A 219 -16.81 -10.68 -39.49
CA LYS A 219 -15.92 -11.84 -39.47
C LYS A 219 -14.54 -11.62 -40.13
N GLU A 220 -13.48 -12.10 -39.51
CA GLU A 220 -12.61 -13.21 -39.94
C GLU A 220 -11.26 -13.24 -39.19
N ASN A 221 -10.88 -14.47 -38.91
CA ASN A 221 -9.65 -14.97 -38.31
C ASN A 221 -8.38 -14.38 -38.93
N LYS A 222 -7.42 -13.92 -38.08
CA LYS A 222 -5.99 -14.18 -38.28
C LYS A 222 -5.18 -13.71 -37.06
N TYR A 223 -4.48 -14.65 -36.42
CA TYR A 223 -3.38 -14.36 -35.53
C TYR A 223 -2.38 -13.45 -36.22
N LYS A 224 -2.19 -12.24 -35.69
CA LYS A 224 -1.07 -11.38 -36.03
C LYS A 224 -0.55 -10.73 -34.75
N GLU A 225 0.70 -11.01 -34.54
CA GLU A 225 1.74 -10.37 -33.74
C GLU A 225 1.33 -9.22 -32.81
N ILE A 226 1.66 -9.41 -31.52
CA ILE A 226 1.56 -8.41 -30.45
C ILE A 226 2.63 -7.34 -30.71
N PRO A 227 2.29 -6.08 -30.98
CA PRO A 227 3.29 -5.03 -31.09
C PRO A 227 3.67 -4.49 -29.72
N ASN A 228 4.93 -4.68 -29.37
CA ASN A 228 5.79 -3.86 -28.53
C ASN A 228 5.10 -2.97 -27.47
N ILE A 229 4.88 -3.54 -26.27
CA ILE A 229 4.29 -2.90 -25.09
C ILE A 229 5.24 -1.83 -24.51
N ASP A 230 6.55 -1.93 -24.76
CA ASP A 230 7.60 -1.15 -24.08
C ASP A 230 7.58 0.36 -24.33
N LYS A 231 7.20 0.82 -25.51
CA LYS A 231 7.18 2.26 -25.83
C LYS A 231 6.01 3.00 -25.20
N LYS A 232 4.87 2.33 -25.03
CA LYS A 232 3.66 2.95 -24.47
C LYS A 232 3.68 2.98 -22.93
N ALA A 233 4.30 1.98 -22.30
CA ALA A 233 4.56 1.97 -20.85
C ALA A 233 5.58 3.05 -20.47
N LEU A 234 6.64 3.23 -21.29
CA LEU A 234 7.66 4.26 -21.07
C LEU A 234 7.12 5.69 -21.31
N GLU A 235 6.17 5.89 -22.24
CA GLU A 235 5.51 7.19 -22.43
C GLU A 235 4.49 7.49 -21.34
N LEU A 236 3.80 6.47 -20.82
CA LEU A 236 2.89 6.64 -19.68
C LEU A 236 3.65 6.96 -18.40
N SER A 237 4.81 6.34 -18.16
CA SER A 237 5.68 6.66 -17.01
C SER A 237 6.26 8.08 -17.06
N LYS A 238 6.44 8.64 -18.27
CA LYS A 238 6.90 10.03 -18.45
C LYS A 238 5.78 11.07 -18.29
N LYS A 239 4.51 10.67 -18.44
CA LYS A 239 3.35 11.55 -18.29
C LYS A 239 2.77 11.58 -16.88
N HIS A 240 3.06 10.60 -16.04
CA HIS A 240 2.55 10.51 -14.67
C HIS A 240 3.69 10.75 -13.67
N LYS A 241 3.84 11.98 -13.23
CA LYS A 241 4.74 12.41 -12.14
C LYS A 241 4.23 11.97 -10.74
N VAL A 242 3.75 10.73 -10.60
CA VAL A 242 3.19 10.23 -9.32
C VAL A 242 4.29 10.04 -8.26
N PHE A 243 5.56 9.97 -8.67
CA PHE A 243 6.69 9.66 -7.78
C PHE A 243 7.91 10.56 -8.03
N GLY A 244 7.73 11.84 -8.35
CA GLY A 244 8.85 12.73 -8.68
C GLY A 244 9.63 12.31 -9.92
N HIS A 245 10.89 12.74 -10.05
CA HIS A 245 11.74 12.41 -11.22
C HIS A 245 12.31 10.98 -11.24
N ARG A 246 12.09 10.16 -10.19
CA ARG A 246 12.52 8.76 -10.12
C ARG A 246 11.31 7.88 -9.78
N PRO A 247 10.91 6.96 -10.68
CA PRO A 247 9.91 5.94 -10.33
C PRO A 247 10.47 5.06 -9.19
N PRO A 248 9.62 4.59 -8.25
CA PRO A 248 10.05 3.66 -7.21
C PRO A 248 10.79 2.47 -7.79
N ALA A 249 11.82 1.99 -7.08
CA ALA A 249 12.71 0.93 -7.57
C ALA A 249 11.97 -0.36 -7.98
N PHE A 250 10.80 -0.64 -7.41
CA PHE A 250 10.00 -1.81 -7.76
C PHE A 250 9.36 -1.74 -9.16
N LEU A 251 9.03 -0.53 -9.67
CA LEU A 251 8.55 -0.36 -11.06
C LEU A 251 9.67 -0.58 -12.08
N LEU A 252 10.93 -0.48 -11.67
CA LEU A 252 12.09 -0.74 -12.52
C LEU A 252 12.49 -2.23 -12.53
N ALA A 253 12.11 -3.01 -11.51
CA ALA A 253 12.44 -4.43 -11.39
C ALA A 253 11.63 -5.31 -12.36
N ASP A 254 10.37 -4.98 -12.62
CA ASP A 254 9.51 -5.76 -13.52
C ASP A 254 9.88 -5.65 -15.01
N CYS A 255 10.63 -4.60 -15.39
CA CYS A 255 11.07 -4.44 -16.79
C CYS A 255 12.23 -5.38 -17.19
N LYS A 256 12.97 -5.96 -16.23
CA LYS A 256 14.12 -6.85 -16.53
C LYS A 256 13.74 -8.32 -16.66
N LEU A 257 12.61 -8.77 -16.11
CA LEU A 257 12.17 -10.17 -16.20
C LEU A 257 11.66 -10.59 -17.57
N LEU A 258 11.48 -9.65 -18.51
CA LEU A 258 11.04 -9.93 -19.87
C LEU A 258 12.19 -10.11 -20.88
N ASP A 259 13.43 -9.77 -20.52
CA ASP A 259 14.59 -9.91 -21.41
C ASP A 259 15.33 -11.25 -21.29
N GLU A 260 15.06 -12.07 -20.28
CA GLU A 260 15.70 -13.40 -20.08
C GLU A 260 14.91 -14.58 -20.65
N ALA A 261 13.80 -14.34 -21.35
CA ALA A 261 13.01 -15.39 -22.03
C ALA A 261 13.22 -15.36 -23.55
N LYS A 262 14.50 -15.35 -23.99
CA LYS A 262 14.88 -15.63 -25.38
C LYS A 262 15.92 -16.74 -25.42
#